data_50ccd4bae1df19f227ca063c996b0c2a
#
_entry.id   50ccd4bae1df19f227ca063c996b0c2a
#
_cell.length_a   1.000
_cell.length_b   1.000
_cell.length_c   1.000
_cell.angle_alpha   90.00
_cell.angle_beta   90.00
_cell.angle_gamma   90.00
#
_symmetry.space_group_name_H-M   'P 1'
#
loop_
_entity.id
_entity.type
_entity.pdbx_description
1 polymer ?
#
loop_
_entity_poly.entity_id
_entity_poly.type
_entity_poly.pdbx_seq_one_letter_code
_entity_poly.pdbx_strand_id
1 'polypeptide(L)'
;MLGSIRNFSKTIYAKILLGVIIVPFVFWGMGSVFRGGNTNVVGKINNHKISTKDFMNHLNSLNLSNEMIKENINNSILEKVVADLVNKKLLLLEMDELNINISDSSLSKILKKNINFLDENNNFSRIKYEKYLITNNLSATIFEENLRHNEKKRILFNYISAGTYSPFFLVKNTFNNQNKKILIEMINLEKTYKNNTTVTEDEILKFIKNNKDKLKEKKISLNITLLDPMSLVSSKDFNQLFFDKIDEIDNEIVNGIKFNEITNKYKLKTISIDSFNKKKKIDDLILSDEIINQIINTDKINEVKLMDNGNEYILFNVNKITETLPDTETKEFKNKIIELIVNESKFETNQLLLKKINTKSFNNNDFVNLTKENNIKIEQLEVKNIKDNDFFIKESLNEIFVMPINHYTIATNKNNENFLIFIKNINKIPINKNDKNYSKFYFETGINLKNNIYSTYDHYLNNKYKISMNQQTIDRLKNYFK
;
A
#
# COMPACT_ATOMS: atom_id res chain seq x y z
N MET A 1 33.25 43.43 -40.30
CA MET A 1 32.50 42.17 -40.06
C MET A 1 31.03 42.43 -39.75
N LEU A 2 30.62 43.30 -38.84
CA LEU A 2 29.19 43.57 -38.50
C LEU A 2 28.34 44.10 -39.66
N GLY A 3 28.91 44.90 -40.57
CA GLY A 3 28.24 45.42 -41.77
C GLY A 3 27.86 44.32 -42.79
N SER A 4 28.70 43.32 -42.97
CA SER A 4 28.46 42.21 -43.89
C SER A 4 27.33 41.28 -43.40
N ILE A 5 27.26 41.02 -42.08
CA ILE A 5 26.17 40.27 -41.43
C ILE A 5 24.83 41.02 -41.56
N ARG A 6 24.84 42.36 -41.39
CA ARG A 6 23.64 43.21 -41.50
C ARG A 6 23.10 43.29 -42.93
N ASN A 7 23.98 43.27 -43.94
CA ASN A 7 23.57 43.23 -45.34
C ASN A 7 23.11 41.84 -45.75
N PHE A 8 23.75 40.79 -45.27
CA PHE A 8 23.32 39.40 -45.51
C PHE A 8 21.92 39.13 -44.91
N SER A 9 21.61 39.63 -43.71
CA SER A 9 20.31 39.43 -43.04
C SER A 9 19.12 40.05 -43.83
N LYS A 10 19.38 40.97 -44.79
CA LYS A 10 18.36 41.57 -45.64
C LYS A 10 18.16 40.82 -46.95
N THR A 11 19.00 39.86 -47.29
CA THR A 11 18.91 39.13 -48.54
C THR A 11 17.87 38.01 -48.49
N ILE A 12 17.36 37.59 -49.67
CA ILE A 12 16.47 36.47 -49.83
C ILE A 12 17.12 35.13 -49.34
N TYR A 13 18.42 35.04 -49.46
CA TYR A 13 19.22 33.89 -49.03
C TYR A 13 19.25 33.74 -47.50
N ALA A 14 19.29 34.88 -46.78
CA ALA A 14 19.17 34.85 -45.30
C ALA A 14 17.80 34.39 -44.85
N LYS A 15 16.73 34.79 -45.54
CA LYS A 15 15.36 34.37 -45.27
C LYS A 15 15.16 32.87 -45.57
N ILE A 16 15.75 32.36 -46.67
CA ILE A 16 15.75 30.94 -47.02
C ILE A 16 16.54 30.15 -45.98
N LEU A 17 17.73 30.62 -45.58
CA LEU A 17 18.56 29.95 -44.54
C LEU A 17 17.84 29.94 -43.21
N LEU A 18 17.18 31.02 -42.82
CA LEU A 18 16.38 31.11 -41.61
C LEU A 18 15.21 30.13 -41.67
N GLY A 19 14.53 30.00 -42.82
CA GLY A 19 13.47 29.02 -43.07
C GLY A 19 13.98 27.61 -42.95
N VAL A 20 15.14 27.25 -43.54
CA VAL A 20 15.75 25.92 -43.45
C VAL A 20 16.17 25.58 -42.01
N ILE A 21 16.54 26.56 -41.19
CA ILE A 21 16.88 26.36 -39.79
C ILE A 21 15.60 26.21 -38.95
N ILE A 22 14.61 27.07 -39.16
CA ILE A 22 13.36 27.07 -38.37
C ILE A 22 12.50 25.84 -38.65
N VAL A 23 12.43 25.38 -39.90
CA VAL A 23 11.59 24.23 -40.29
C VAL A 23 11.93 22.97 -39.47
N PRO A 24 13.19 22.51 -39.35
CA PRO A 24 13.53 21.36 -38.50
C PRO A 24 13.19 21.60 -37.03
N PHE A 25 13.40 22.83 -36.50
CA PHE A 25 13.05 23.14 -35.11
C PHE A 25 11.56 23.15 -34.86
N VAL A 26 10.78 23.67 -35.83
CA VAL A 26 9.31 23.58 -35.76
C VAL A 26 8.86 22.12 -35.85
N PHE A 27 9.43 21.32 -36.74
CA PHE A 27 9.10 19.89 -36.85
C PHE A 27 9.67 19.07 -35.69
N TRP A 28 10.83 19.40 -35.13
CA TRP A 28 11.38 18.69 -33.98
C TRP A 28 10.70 19.10 -32.67
N GLY A 29 10.35 20.38 -32.51
CA GLY A 29 9.54 20.86 -31.39
C GLY A 29 8.07 20.47 -31.48
N MET A 30 7.52 20.25 -32.70
CA MET A 30 6.14 19.82 -32.96
C MET A 30 5.99 18.30 -33.11
N GLY A 31 7.07 17.53 -33.10
CA GLY A 31 7.03 16.07 -33.19
C GLY A 31 6.21 15.41 -32.06
N SER A 32 6.10 16.06 -30.93
CA SER A 32 5.18 15.67 -29.85
C SER A 32 3.73 16.16 -30.05
N VAL A 33 3.54 17.24 -30.84
CA VAL A 33 2.23 17.84 -31.12
C VAL A 33 1.49 17.10 -32.24
N PHE A 34 2.20 16.57 -33.25
CA PHE A 34 1.62 15.79 -34.35
C PHE A 34 1.53 14.28 -34.06
N ARG A 35 2.24 13.72 -33.12
CA ARG A 35 1.88 12.43 -32.50
C ARG A 35 0.75 12.65 -31.51
N GLY A 36 -0.28 13.22 -32.05
CA GLY A 36 -1.36 13.83 -31.35
C GLY A 36 -2.18 12.92 -30.48
N GLY A 37 -2.50 13.44 -29.41
CA GLY A 37 -3.83 13.32 -28.84
C GLY A 37 -3.95 12.57 -27.53
N ASN A 38 -2.99 11.75 -27.08
CA ASN A 38 -3.17 10.98 -25.84
C ASN A 38 -2.07 11.15 -24.79
N THR A 39 -1.09 11.99 -25.01
CA THR A 39 0.05 12.15 -24.09
C THR A 39 -0.33 12.72 -22.73
N ASN A 40 -1.40 13.50 -22.66
CA ASN A 40 -1.90 14.12 -21.42
C ASN A 40 -3.25 13.54 -20.97
N VAL A 41 -3.61 12.34 -21.44
CA VAL A 41 -4.85 11.66 -21.08
C VAL A 41 -4.50 10.40 -20.29
N VAL A 42 -4.97 10.35 -19.05
CA VAL A 42 -4.82 9.20 -18.14
C VAL A 42 -5.81 8.10 -18.48
N GLY A 43 -7.00 8.48 -18.92
CA GLY A 43 -8.06 7.56 -19.31
C GLY A 43 -9.22 8.26 -20.02
N LYS A 44 -10.19 7.47 -20.48
CA LYS A 44 -11.43 7.95 -21.10
C LYS A 44 -12.60 7.17 -20.53
N ILE A 45 -13.72 7.87 -20.37
CA ILE A 45 -15.03 7.29 -20.06
C ILE A 45 -15.94 7.67 -21.22
N ASN A 46 -16.30 6.69 -22.06
CA ASN A 46 -16.91 6.97 -23.37
C ASN A 46 -16.08 8.00 -24.16
N ASN A 47 -16.63 9.16 -24.46
CA ASN A 47 -15.95 10.26 -25.14
C ASN A 47 -15.31 11.29 -24.20
N HIS A 48 -15.49 11.16 -22.89
CA HIS A 48 -14.95 12.08 -21.88
C HIS A 48 -13.53 11.71 -21.51
N LYS A 49 -12.59 12.61 -21.78
CA LYS A 49 -11.17 12.43 -21.45
C LYS A 49 -10.92 12.80 -19.98
N ILE A 50 -10.10 12.02 -19.33
CA ILE A 50 -9.52 12.30 -18.00
C ILE A 50 -8.07 12.72 -18.24
N SER A 51 -7.76 13.98 -17.99
CA SER A 51 -6.44 14.53 -18.24
C SER A 51 -5.46 14.28 -17.08
N THR A 52 -4.16 14.41 -17.34
CA THR A 52 -3.13 14.45 -16.28
C THR A 52 -3.36 15.61 -15.31
N LYS A 53 -3.94 16.72 -15.76
CA LYS A 53 -4.32 17.86 -14.89
C LYS A 53 -5.44 17.47 -13.93
N ASP A 54 -6.47 16.74 -14.42
CA ASP A 54 -7.54 16.20 -13.54
C ASP A 54 -6.96 15.28 -12.48
N PHE A 55 -6.02 14.42 -12.88
CA PHE A 55 -5.32 13.52 -11.96
C PHE A 55 -4.53 14.28 -10.90
N MET A 56 -3.71 15.26 -11.29
CA MET A 56 -2.92 16.06 -10.33
C MET A 56 -3.81 16.85 -9.37
N ASN A 57 -4.89 17.45 -9.87
CA ASN A 57 -5.86 18.15 -9.02
C ASN A 57 -6.52 17.20 -8.03
N HIS A 58 -6.86 16.00 -8.47
CA HIS A 58 -7.46 14.99 -7.59
C HIS A 58 -6.46 14.49 -6.55
N LEU A 59 -5.23 14.17 -6.95
CA LEU A 59 -4.14 13.76 -6.06
C LEU A 59 -3.90 14.81 -4.96
N ASN A 60 -3.81 16.09 -5.33
CA ASN A 60 -3.64 17.19 -4.38
C ASN A 60 -4.83 17.30 -3.40
N SER A 61 -6.05 16.97 -3.85
CA SER A 61 -7.24 17.01 -2.99
C SER A 61 -7.28 15.89 -1.94
N LEU A 62 -6.44 14.85 -2.09
CA LEU A 62 -6.33 13.74 -1.14
C LEU A 62 -5.36 14.03 0.01
N ASN A 63 -4.66 15.19 -0.01
CA ASN A 63 -3.67 15.59 1.00
C ASN A 63 -2.60 14.51 1.28
N LEU A 64 -2.21 13.74 0.25
CA LEU A 64 -1.13 12.77 0.33
C LEU A 64 0.21 13.51 0.24
N SER A 65 1.11 13.25 1.18
CA SER A 65 2.47 13.82 1.10
C SER A 65 3.29 13.11 0.00
N ASN A 66 4.30 13.81 -0.52
CA ASN A 66 5.19 13.23 -1.53
C ASN A 66 5.92 11.99 -1.01
N GLU A 67 6.28 11.98 0.27
CA GLU A 67 6.90 10.83 0.95
C GLU A 67 5.95 9.62 0.93
N MET A 68 4.69 9.80 1.33
CA MET A 68 3.69 8.72 1.29
C MET A 68 3.48 8.15 -0.11
N ILE A 69 3.53 8.99 -1.13
CA ILE A 69 3.41 8.56 -2.53
C ILE A 69 4.64 7.74 -2.93
N LYS A 70 5.86 8.21 -2.63
CA LYS A 70 7.12 7.51 -2.93
C LYS A 70 7.20 6.15 -2.25
N GLU A 71 6.93 6.08 -0.95
CA GLU A 71 6.94 4.83 -0.18
C GLU A 71 5.96 3.78 -0.72
N ASN A 72 4.82 4.22 -1.23
CA ASN A 72 3.75 3.34 -1.69
C ASN A 72 3.65 3.23 -3.22
N ILE A 73 4.63 3.73 -3.97
CA ILE A 73 4.58 3.74 -5.44
C ILE A 73 4.57 2.31 -6.02
N ASN A 74 5.28 1.39 -5.37
CA ASN A 74 5.29 -0.05 -5.71
C ASN A 74 4.03 -0.79 -5.22
N ASN A 75 3.26 -0.18 -4.32
CA ASN A 75 1.99 -0.71 -3.77
C ASN A 75 0.77 -0.22 -4.56
N SER A 76 0.96 0.22 -5.80
CA SER A 76 -0.10 0.66 -6.73
C SER A 76 -0.93 1.83 -6.20
N ILE A 77 -0.33 2.76 -5.44
CA ILE A 77 -1.04 3.93 -4.90
C ILE A 77 -1.59 4.84 -6.01
N LEU A 78 -0.81 5.06 -7.08
CA LEU A 78 -1.24 5.91 -8.20
C LEU A 78 -2.38 5.29 -8.99
N GLU A 79 -2.37 3.97 -9.18
CA GLU A 79 -3.50 3.24 -9.79
C GLU A 79 -4.76 3.35 -8.94
N LYS A 80 -4.65 3.29 -7.62
CA LYS A 80 -5.79 3.50 -6.71
C LYS A 80 -6.35 4.92 -6.83
N VAL A 81 -5.48 5.93 -6.90
CA VAL A 81 -5.89 7.34 -7.11
C VAL A 81 -6.55 7.53 -8.47
N VAL A 82 -6.02 6.87 -9.52
CA VAL A 82 -6.64 6.91 -10.86
C VAL A 82 -8.01 6.23 -10.84
N ALA A 83 -8.14 5.07 -10.20
CA ALA A 83 -9.43 4.37 -10.07
C ALA A 83 -10.46 5.22 -9.31
N ASP A 84 -10.07 5.89 -8.23
CA ASP A 84 -10.94 6.79 -7.48
C ASP A 84 -11.39 8.00 -8.34
N LEU A 85 -10.47 8.59 -9.11
CA LEU A 85 -10.80 9.66 -10.05
C LEU A 85 -11.78 9.21 -11.14
N VAL A 86 -11.57 8.01 -11.69
CA VAL A 86 -12.49 7.40 -12.66
C VAL A 86 -13.88 7.23 -12.04
N ASN A 87 -13.98 6.66 -10.86
CA ASN A 87 -15.24 6.47 -10.15
C ASN A 87 -15.93 7.80 -9.86
N LYS A 88 -15.18 8.82 -9.45
CA LYS A 88 -15.72 10.17 -9.26
C LYS A 88 -16.29 10.75 -10.56
N LYS A 89 -15.57 10.59 -11.67
CA LYS A 89 -16.04 11.08 -12.99
C LYS A 89 -17.24 10.28 -13.51
N LEU A 90 -17.29 8.96 -13.30
CA LEU A 90 -18.46 8.12 -13.62
C LEU A 90 -19.72 8.60 -12.90
N LEU A 91 -19.61 8.84 -11.58
CA LEU A 91 -20.73 9.35 -10.79
C LEU A 91 -21.19 10.74 -11.27
N LEU A 92 -20.24 11.60 -11.66
CA LEU A 92 -20.59 12.92 -12.24
C LEU A 92 -21.41 12.76 -13.52
N LEU A 93 -20.94 11.92 -14.46
CA LEU A 93 -21.64 11.67 -15.72
C LEU A 93 -23.04 11.09 -15.48
N GLU A 94 -23.15 10.16 -14.55
CA GLU A 94 -24.44 9.56 -14.19
C GLU A 94 -25.40 10.58 -13.56
N MET A 95 -24.90 11.42 -12.65
CA MET A 95 -25.71 12.48 -12.03
C MET A 95 -26.19 13.51 -13.06
N ASP A 96 -25.37 13.83 -14.06
CA ASP A 96 -25.72 14.75 -15.13
C ASP A 96 -26.74 14.11 -16.10
N GLU A 97 -26.58 12.82 -16.45
CA GLU A 97 -27.54 12.06 -17.28
C GLU A 97 -28.92 11.95 -16.61
N LEU A 98 -28.92 11.74 -15.27
CA LEU A 98 -30.14 11.69 -14.47
C LEU A 98 -30.70 13.09 -14.14
N ASN A 99 -30.11 14.17 -14.67
CA ASN A 99 -30.51 15.56 -14.42
C ASN A 99 -30.59 15.94 -12.93
N ILE A 100 -29.68 15.36 -12.10
CA ILE A 100 -29.60 15.69 -10.67
C ILE A 100 -28.93 17.04 -10.53
N ASN A 101 -29.72 18.07 -10.28
CA ASN A 101 -29.26 19.45 -10.14
C ASN A 101 -29.57 20.04 -8.77
N ILE A 102 -28.68 20.87 -8.27
CA ILE A 102 -28.84 21.62 -7.02
C ILE A 102 -28.83 23.10 -7.38
N SER A 103 -29.95 23.79 -7.11
CA SER A 103 -30.05 25.24 -7.32
C SER A 103 -29.20 25.99 -6.30
N ASP A 104 -28.75 27.22 -6.63
CA ASP A 104 -27.98 28.06 -5.71
C ASP A 104 -28.75 28.37 -4.43
N SER A 105 -30.07 28.51 -4.51
CA SER A 105 -30.92 28.70 -3.32
C SER A 105 -30.90 27.46 -2.41
N SER A 106 -30.92 26.26 -2.97
CA SER A 106 -30.81 25.00 -2.21
C SER A 106 -29.42 24.85 -1.59
N LEU A 107 -28.37 25.15 -2.35
CA LEU A 107 -26.98 25.12 -1.86
C LEU A 107 -26.78 26.11 -0.70
N SER A 108 -27.30 27.35 -0.84
CA SER A 108 -27.26 28.35 0.23
C SER A 108 -27.99 27.89 1.50
N LYS A 109 -29.14 27.20 1.35
CA LYS A 109 -29.87 26.63 2.51
C LYS A 109 -29.04 25.54 3.21
N ILE A 110 -28.34 24.69 2.44
CA ILE A 110 -27.48 23.63 3.00
C ILE A 110 -26.29 24.26 3.74
N LEU A 111 -25.63 25.25 3.11
CA LEU A 111 -24.52 25.98 3.69
C LEU A 111 -24.91 26.63 5.02
N LYS A 112 -26.05 27.34 5.03
CA LYS A 112 -26.57 28.04 6.21
C LYS A 112 -27.02 27.12 7.35
N LYS A 113 -27.30 25.84 7.07
CA LYS A 113 -27.65 24.83 8.08
C LYS A 113 -26.45 24.06 8.59
N ASN A 114 -25.26 24.29 8.05
CA ASN A 114 -24.07 23.57 8.50
C ASN A 114 -23.67 24.04 9.91
N ILE A 115 -23.67 23.12 10.86
CA ILE A 115 -23.41 23.38 12.27
C ILE A 115 -22.08 24.08 12.53
N ASN A 116 -21.09 23.88 11.69
CA ASN A 116 -19.78 24.53 11.81
C ASN A 116 -19.80 26.02 11.51
N PHE A 117 -20.87 26.51 10.88
CA PHE A 117 -21.03 27.92 10.46
C PHE A 117 -22.14 28.62 11.23
N LEU A 118 -22.70 28.00 12.28
CA LEU A 118 -23.74 28.61 13.12
C LEU A 118 -23.09 29.38 14.28
N ASP A 119 -23.70 30.51 14.65
CA ASP A 119 -23.41 31.25 15.89
C ASP A 119 -24.06 30.59 17.12
N GLU A 120 -23.93 31.21 18.28
CA GLU A 120 -24.51 30.73 19.53
C GLU A 120 -26.03 30.71 19.51
N ASN A 121 -26.65 31.51 18.64
CA ASN A 121 -28.09 31.60 18.44
C ASN A 121 -28.61 30.69 17.31
N ASN A 122 -27.78 29.77 16.81
CA ASN A 122 -28.08 28.90 15.68
C ASN A 122 -28.34 29.64 14.35
N ASN A 123 -27.87 30.87 14.20
CA ASN A 123 -27.92 31.61 12.95
C ASN A 123 -26.62 31.45 12.17
N PHE A 124 -26.67 31.51 10.84
CA PHE A 124 -25.49 31.45 9.99
C PHE A 124 -24.57 32.65 10.26
N SER A 125 -23.32 32.34 10.60
CA SER A 125 -22.24 33.31 10.81
C SER A 125 -21.29 33.31 9.61
N ARG A 126 -21.33 34.40 8.85
CA ARG A 126 -20.39 34.60 7.73
C ARG A 126 -18.94 34.60 8.20
N ILE A 127 -18.68 35.16 9.39
CA ILE A 127 -17.32 35.20 9.97
C ILE A 127 -16.80 33.78 10.23
N LYS A 128 -17.62 32.89 10.79
CA LYS A 128 -17.21 31.47 11.01
C LYS A 128 -16.95 30.77 9.68
N TYR A 129 -17.78 31.01 8.67
CA TYR A 129 -17.62 30.45 7.33
C TYR A 129 -16.29 30.92 6.67
N GLU A 130 -16.05 32.24 6.65
CA GLU A 130 -14.81 32.81 6.08
C GLU A 130 -13.57 32.33 6.84
N LYS A 131 -13.62 32.27 8.19
CA LYS A 131 -12.54 31.72 9.01
C LYS A 131 -12.25 30.25 8.66
N TYR A 132 -13.29 29.46 8.48
CA TYR A 132 -13.15 28.06 8.09
C TYR A 132 -12.44 27.93 6.74
N LEU A 133 -12.81 28.73 5.74
CA LEU A 133 -12.17 28.73 4.42
C LEU A 133 -10.70 29.09 4.51
N ILE A 134 -10.36 30.15 5.25
CA ILE A 134 -8.97 30.61 5.42
C ILE A 134 -8.14 29.53 6.15
N THR A 135 -8.67 28.99 7.24
CA THR A 135 -7.96 27.97 8.04
C THR A 135 -7.63 26.71 7.22
N ASN A 136 -8.49 26.36 6.26
CA ASN A 136 -8.33 25.17 5.43
C ASN A 136 -7.73 25.50 4.02
N ASN A 137 -7.26 26.72 3.78
CA ASN A 137 -6.75 27.17 2.48
C ASN A 137 -7.72 26.90 1.31
N LEU A 138 -9.03 27.10 1.53
CA LEU A 138 -10.08 26.86 0.54
C LEU A 138 -10.62 28.18 0.01
N SER A 139 -10.89 28.27 -1.30
CA SER A 139 -11.74 29.34 -1.84
C SER A 139 -13.22 28.98 -1.68
N ALA A 140 -14.07 29.98 -1.51
CA ALA A 140 -15.53 29.80 -1.43
C ALA A 140 -16.06 29.00 -2.63
N THR A 141 -15.60 29.35 -3.85
CA THR A 141 -16.01 28.68 -5.08
C THR A 141 -15.71 27.17 -5.05
N ILE A 142 -14.49 26.80 -4.66
CA ILE A 142 -14.08 25.38 -4.58
C ILE A 142 -14.88 24.65 -3.49
N PHE A 143 -15.06 25.27 -2.34
CA PHE A 143 -15.82 24.70 -1.23
C PHE A 143 -17.30 24.46 -1.61
N GLU A 144 -17.94 25.47 -2.19
CA GLU A 144 -19.34 25.41 -2.59
C GLU A 144 -19.57 24.41 -3.74
N GLU A 145 -18.64 24.31 -4.69
CA GLU A 145 -18.68 23.27 -5.73
C GLU A 145 -18.54 21.86 -5.15
N ASN A 146 -17.63 21.65 -4.21
CA ASN A 146 -17.49 20.37 -3.52
C ASN A 146 -18.76 20.04 -2.71
N LEU A 147 -19.36 21.02 -2.06
CA LEU A 147 -20.62 20.85 -1.31
C LEU A 147 -21.77 20.47 -2.28
N ARG A 148 -21.87 21.14 -3.43
CA ARG A 148 -22.84 20.85 -4.50
C ARG A 148 -22.66 19.42 -5.00
N HIS A 149 -21.42 19.02 -5.28
CA HIS A 149 -21.12 17.68 -5.75
C HIS A 149 -21.49 16.61 -4.72
N ASN A 150 -21.13 16.81 -3.46
CA ASN A 150 -21.46 15.87 -2.38
C ASN A 150 -22.98 15.74 -2.19
N GLU A 151 -23.71 16.84 -2.33
CA GLU A 151 -25.17 16.81 -2.23
C GLU A 151 -25.82 16.11 -3.42
N LYS A 152 -25.36 16.35 -4.67
CA LYS A 152 -25.79 15.58 -5.84
C LYS A 152 -25.54 14.08 -5.63
N LYS A 153 -24.37 13.70 -5.15
CA LYS A 153 -24.01 12.32 -4.82
C LYS A 153 -24.95 11.73 -3.75
N ARG A 154 -25.25 12.50 -2.69
CA ARG A 154 -26.20 12.09 -1.66
C ARG A 154 -27.60 11.84 -2.21
N ILE A 155 -28.08 12.69 -3.12
CA ILE A 155 -29.37 12.52 -3.79
C ILE A 155 -29.35 11.26 -4.65
N LEU A 156 -28.32 11.05 -5.48
CA LEU A 156 -28.17 9.85 -6.30
C LEU A 156 -28.25 8.58 -5.44
N PHE A 157 -27.46 8.48 -4.39
CA PHE A 157 -27.44 7.31 -3.53
C PHE A 157 -28.77 7.11 -2.76
N ASN A 158 -29.43 8.19 -2.42
CA ASN A 158 -30.76 8.10 -1.83
C ASN A 158 -31.78 7.55 -2.83
N TYR A 159 -31.74 7.95 -4.11
CA TYR A 159 -32.62 7.38 -5.14
C TYR A 159 -32.33 5.88 -5.36
N ILE A 160 -31.06 5.50 -5.50
CA ILE A 160 -30.66 4.12 -5.73
C ILE A 160 -31.08 3.21 -4.57
N SER A 161 -30.99 3.70 -3.32
CA SER A 161 -31.36 2.96 -2.13
C SER A 161 -32.77 3.27 -1.60
N ALA A 162 -33.59 3.99 -2.38
CA ALA A 162 -34.93 4.38 -1.95
C ALA A 162 -35.79 3.15 -1.65
N GLY A 163 -36.57 3.25 -0.57
CA GLY A 163 -37.48 2.17 -0.16
C GLY A 163 -36.79 0.97 0.52
N THR A 164 -35.45 0.97 0.66
CA THR A 164 -34.78 -0.09 1.43
C THR A 164 -35.17 -0.05 2.91
N TYR A 165 -35.66 -1.18 3.39
CA TYR A 165 -35.90 -1.44 4.82
C TYR A 165 -35.24 -2.75 5.21
N SER A 166 -34.99 -2.97 6.50
CA SER A 166 -34.38 -4.18 7.01
C SER A 166 -35.45 -5.21 7.38
N PRO A 167 -35.74 -6.23 6.54
CA PRO A 167 -36.71 -7.25 6.89
C PRO A 167 -36.28 -7.99 8.14
N PHE A 168 -37.24 -8.38 8.99
CA PHE A 168 -36.95 -9.04 10.27
C PHE A 168 -36.05 -10.28 10.11
N PHE A 169 -36.27 -11.09 9.07
CA PHE A 169 -35.47 -12.29 8.84
C PHE A 169 -33.99 -11.96 8.54
N LEU A 170 -33.71 -10.84 7.84
CA LEU A 170 -32.33 -10.39 7.58
C LEU A 170 -31.70 -9.83 8.87
N VAL A 171 -32.46 -9.09 9.68
CA VAL A 171 -31.99 -8.63 11.00
C VAL A 171 -31.62 -9.83 11.88
N LYS A 172 -32.48 -10.85 11.91
CA LYS A 172 -32.23 -12.11 12.61
C LYS A 172 -30.97 -12.82 12.10
N ASN A 173 -30.75 -12.84 10.79
CA ASN A 173 -29.56 -13.44 10.20
C ASN A 173 -28.29 -12.63 10.56
N THR A 174 -28.32 -11.30 10.46
CA THR A 174 -27.19 -10.44 10.84
C THR A 174 -26.84 -10.63 12.31
N PHE A 175 -27.85 -10.67 13.19
CA PHE A 175 -27.66 -10.94 14.60
C PHE A 175 -27.03 -12.33 14.84
N ASN A 176 -27.61 -13.39 14.25
CA ASN A 176 -27.11 -14.75 14.44
C ASN A 176 -25.72 -14.97 13.86
N ASN A 177 -25.37 -14.30 12.77
CA ASN A 177 -24.01 -14.39 12.18
C ASN A 177 -22.93 -13.87 13.15
N GLN A 178 -23.29 -13.00 14.08
CA GLN A 178 -22.35 -12.46 15.06
C GLN A 178 -22.47 -13.09 16.45
N ASN A 179 -23.65 -13.60 16.83
CA ASN A 179 -23.96 -13.99 18.20
C ASN A 179 -24.38 -15.45 18.38
N LYS A 180 -24.44 -16.26 17.30
CA LYS A 180 -24.68 -17.70 17.44
C LYS A 180 -23.58 -18.33 18.29
N LYS A 181 -23.95 -19.38 19.04
CA LYS A 181 -23.00 -20.18 19.80
C LYS A 181 -22.66 -21.41 18.98
N ILE A 182 -21.38 -21.67 18.83
CA ILE A 182 -20.87 -22.79 18.03
C ILE A 182 -20.12 -23.72 18.98
N LEU A 183 -20.60 -24.96 19.13
CA LEU A 183 -19.87 -26.00 19.81
C LEU A 183 -18.95 -26.68 18.80
N ILE A 184 -17.67 -26.63 19.08
CA ILE A 184 -16.64 -27.26 18.26
C ILE A 184 -15.96 -28.42 19.03
N GLU A 185 -15.53 -29.43 18.29
CA GLU A 185 -14.53 -30.39 18.72
C GLU A 185 -13.24 -30.07 17.98
N MET A 186 -12.11 -30.04 18.69
CA MET A 186 -10.84 -29.67 18.10
C MET A 186 -9.71 -30.57 18.55
N ILE A 187 -8.73 -30.74 17.68
CA ILE A 187 -7.47 -31.43 17.98
C ILE A 187 -6.30 -30.53 17.58
N ASN A 188 -5.29 -30.45 18.44
CA ASN A 188 -4.07 -29.68 18.16
C ASN A 188 -3.21 -30.46 17.15
N LEU A 189 -2.96 -29.88 15.98
CA LEU A 189 -2.19 -30.48 14.90
C LEU A 189 -0.67 -30.43 15.12
N GLU A 190 -0.17 -29.68 16.12
CA GLU A 190 1.26 -29.53 16.34
C GLU A 190 1.98 -30.88 16.58
N LYS A 191 1.25 -31.89 17.12
CA LYS A 191 1.78 -33.24 17.29
C LYS A 191 1.80 -34.10 16.03
N THR A 192 1.09 -33.68 14.99
CA THR A 192 1.09 -34.34 13.68
C THR A 192 2.19 -33.88 12.76
N TYR A 193 2.80 -32.75 13.07
CA TYR A 193 3.83 -32.17 12.25
C TYR A 193 5.20 -32.75 12.54
N LYS A 194 6.04 -32.72 11.53
CA LYS A 194 7.47 -32.97 11.68
C LYS A 194 8.06 -32.00 12.68
N ASN A 195 8.89 -32.47 13.58
CA ASN A 195 9.58 -31.64 14.56
C ASN A 195 11.07 -31.50 14.23
N ASN A 196 11.73 -30.55 14.89
CA ASN A 196 13.14 -30.24 14.64
C ASN A 196 14.08 -31.45 14.85
N THR A 197 13.73 -32.38 15.73
CA THR A 197 14.56 -33.55 16.06
C THR A 197 14.41 -34.69 15.06
N THR A 198 13.38 -34.68 14.22
CA THR A 198 13.13 -35.67 13.19
C THR A 198 13.68 -35.33 11.82
N VAL A 199 14.23 -34.10 11.65
CA VAL A 199 14.88 -33.71 10.40
C VAL A 199 16.25 -34.35 10.29
N THR A 200 16.48 -35.10 9.21
CA THR A 200 17.74 -35.81 8.97
C THR A 200 18.75 -34.89 8.24
N GLU A 201 20.04 -35.23 8.35
CA GLU A 201 21.10 -34.51 7.64
C GLU A 201 20.90 -34.58 6.11
N ASP A 202 20.45 -35.72 5.59
CA ASP A 202 20.15 -35.88 4.16
C ASP A 202 19.05 -34.92 3.68
N GLU A 203 18.04 -34.69 4.51
CA GLU A 203 16.96 -33.71 4.18
C GLU A 203 17.51 -32.28 4.18
N ILE A 204 18.38 -31.94 5.12
CA ILE A 204 19.03 -30.63 5.16
C ILE A 204 19.85 -30.41 3.88
N LEU A 205 20.67 -31.38 3.50
CA LEU A 205 21.49 -31.29 2.29
C LEU A 205 20.64 -31.19 1.01
N LYS A 206 19.57 -31.98 0.93
CA LYS A 206 18.62 -31.94 -0.19
C LYS A 206 17.88 -30.61 -0.27
N PHE A 207 17.44 -30.06 0.86
CA PHE A 207 16.79 -28.76 0.92
C PHE A 207 17.72 -27.65 0.45
N ILE A 208 18.96 -27.61 0.95
CA ILE A 208 19.98 -26.65 0.55
C ILE A 208 20.24 -26.74 -0.96
N LYS A 209 20.40 -27.94 -1.49
CA LYS A 209 20.63 -28.16 -2.93
C LYS A 209 19.47 -27.62 -3.78
N ASN A 210 18.23 -27.89 -3.39
CA ASN A 210 17.04 -27.52 -4.14
C ASN A 210 16.70 -26.02 -4.03
N ASN A 211 17.12 -25.37 -2.94
CA ASN A 211 16.82 -23.97 -2.66
C ASN A 211 18.06 -23.07 -2.69
N LYS A 212 19.15 -23.52 -3.31
CA LYS A 212 20.45 -22.82 -3.28
C LYS A 212 20.35 -21.34 -3.59
N ASP A 213 19.59 -20.96 -4.61
CA ASP A 213 19.48 -19.55 -5.03
C ASP A 213 18.68 -18.70 -4.04
N LYS A 214 17.68 -19.28 -3.37
CA LYS A 214 16.89 -18.59 -2.34
C LYS A 214 17.62 -18.44 -1.01
N LEU A 215 18.62 -19.26 -0.76
CA LEU A 215 19.42 -19.28 0.46
C LEU A 215 20.68 -18.41 0.39
N LYS A 216 20.98 -17.85 -0.78
CA LYS A 216 22.09 -16.90 -0.92
C LYS A 216 21.83 -15.66 -0.06
N GLU A 217 22.87 -15.18 0.58
CA GLU A 217 22.86 -13.92 1.32
C GLU A 217 23.65 -12.87 0.55
N LYS A 218 23.11 -11.67 0.47
CA LYS A 218 23.76 -10.52 -0.14
C LYS A 218 24.89 -10.05 0.79
N LYS A 219 26.13 -10.09 0.31
CA LYS A 219 27.31 -9.52 0.96
C LYS A 219 27.71 -8.27 0.21
N ILE A 220 27.85 -7.17 0.91
CA ILE A 220 28.14 -5.85 0.36
C ILE A 220 29.51 -5.42 0.86
N SER A 221 30.41 -5.10 -0.07
CA SER A 221 31.66 -4.42 0.25
C SER A 221 31.48 -2.93 -0.02
N LEU A 222 31.81 -2.09 0.93
CA LEU A 222 31.64 -0.65 0.81
C LEU A 222 32.81 0.11 1.45
N ASN A 223 33.00 1.34 0.98
CA ASN A 223 33.80 2.32 1.66
C ASN A 223 32.87 3.33 2.32
N ILE A 224 33.22 3.75 3.52
CA ILE A 224 32.48 4.70 4.29
C ILE A 224 33.42 5.70 4.95
N THR A 225 32.98 6.94 5.06
CA THR A 225 33.68 7.99 5.79
C THR A 225 32.69 8.83 6.57
N LEU A 226 33.14 9.27 7.74
CA LEU A 226 32.37 10.14 8.64
C LEU A 226 32.74 11.60 8.34
N LEU A 227 31.73 12.43 8.25
CA LEU A 227 31.85 13.86 8.04
C LEU A 227 31.29 14.56 9.26
N ASP A 228 32.18 14.98 10.14
CA ASP A 228 31.88 15.80 11.30
C ASP A 228 32.54 17.17 11.17
N PRO A 229 32.17 18.17 12.00
CA PRO A 229 32.75 19.52 11.92
C PRO A 229 34.26 19.52 12.16
N MET A 230 34.80 18.59 12.95
CA MET A 230 36.23 18.51 13.21
C MET A 230 37.00 18.04 11.98
N SER A 231 36.47 17.03 11.26
CA SER A 231 37.11 16.47 10.07
C SER A 231 37.06 17.40 8.85
N LEU A 232 35.97 18.18 8.68
CA LEU A 232 35.80 19.03 7.51
C LEU A 232 36.31 20.45 7.67
N VAL A 233 36.12 21.06 8.85
CA VAL A 233 36.39 22.49 9.07
C VAL A 233 37.21 22.79 10.32
N SER A 234 37.74 21.76 10.98
CA SER A 234 38.53 21.86 12.24
C SER A 234 37.78 22.65 13.34
N SER A 235 36.46 22.51 13.40
CA SER A 235 35.59 23.12 14.42
C SER A 235 35.00 22.04 15.33
N LYS A 236 34.64 22.40 16.56
CA LYS A 236 33.91 21.48 17.46
C LYS A 236 32.42 21.50 17.24
N ASP A 237 31.90 22.63 16.73
CA ASP A 237 30.47 22.86 16.60
C ASP A 237 30.04 22.92 15.12
N PHE A 238 28.81 22.50 14.87
CA PHE A 238 28.15 22.69 13.58
C PHE A 238 27.95 24.18 13.30
N ASN A 239 28.60 24.67 12.25
CA ASN A 239 28.52 26.07 11.83
C ASN A 239 28.23 26.17 10.34
N GLN A 240 27.98 27.39 9.87
CA GLN A 240 27.67 27.63 8.46
C GLN A 240 28.74 27.09 7.52
N LEU A 241 30.01 27.24 7.87
CA LEU A 241 31.13 26.77 7.04
C LEU A 241 31.12 25.23 6.87
N PHE A 242 30.67 24.51 7.91
CA PHE A 242 30.50 23.05 7.82
C PHE A 242 29.39 22.69 6.82
N PHE A 243 28.22 23.32 6.94
CA PHE A 243 27.12 23.07 6.03
C PHE A 243 27.41 23.48 4.59
N ASP A 244 28.12 24.61 4.37
CA ASP A 244 28.60 24.99 3.05
C ASP A 244 29.52 23.92 2.44
N LYS A 245 30.34 23.24 3.26
CA LYS A 245 31.18 22.14 2.80
C LYS A 245 30.38 20.86 2.50
N ILE A 246 29.35 20.57 3.27
CA ILE A 246 28.43 19.47 2.99
C ILE A 246 27.72 19.70 1.65
N ASP A 247 27.21 20.92 1.40
CA ASP A 247 26.57 21.28 0.14
C ASP A 247 27.56 21.22 -1.03
N GLU A 248 28.84 21.59 -0.83
CA GLU A 248 29.89 21.46 -1.84
C GLU A 248 30.11 19.97 -2.19
N ILE A 249 30.20 19.09 -1.19
CA ILE A 249 30.33 17.64 -1.40
C ILE A 249 29.12 17.08 -2.11
N ASP A 250 27.90 17.47 -1.73
CA ASP A 250 26.66 17.00 -2.39
C ASP A 250 26.63 17.41 -3.86
N ASN A 251 27.00 18.66 -4.16
CA ASN A 251 27.15 19.13 -5.55
C ASN A 251 28.19 18.31 -6.35
N GLU A 252 29.30 17.92 -5.72
CA GLU A 252 30.31 17.07 -6.37
C GLU A 252 29.75 15.68 -6.67
N ILE A 253 28.96 15.12 -5.77
CA ILE A 253 28.26 13.82 -5.97
C ILE A 253 27.31 13.92 -7.15
N VAL A 254 26.49 14.99 -7.20
CA VAL A 254 25.56 15.25 -8.32
C VAL A 254 26.30 15.38 -9.64
N ASN A 255 27.50 15.98 -9.64
CA ASN A 255 28.37 16.10 -10.82
C ASN A 255 29.11 14.80 -11.16
N GLY A 256 28.91 13.71 -10.43
CA GLY A 256 29.46 12.39 -10.71
C GLY A 256 30.91 12.19 -10.27
N ILE A 257 31.41 13.04 -9.34
CA ILE A 257 32.75 12.89 -8.77
C ILE A 257 32.80 11.59 -7.92
N LYS A 258 33.87 10.84 -8.08
CA LYS A 258 34.03 9.52 -7.40
C LYS A 258 34.36 9.67 -5.92
N PHE A 259 33.96 8.69 -5.15
CA PHE A 259 34.19 8.63 -3.70
C PHE A 259 35.66 8.93 -3.33
N ASN A 260 36.62 8.27 -3.97
CA ASN A 260 38.05 8.46 -3.67
C ASN A 260 38.56 9.87 -4.01
N GLU A 261 37.99 10.50 -5.02
CA GLU A 261 38.35 11.88 -5.40
C GLU A 261 37.87 12.88 -4.34
N ILE A 262 36.63 12.68 -3.86
CA ILE A 262 36.05 13.48 -2.77
C ILE A 262 36.85 13.29 -1.48
N THR A 263 37.08 12.05 -1.05
CA THR A 263 37.80 11.77 0.21
C THR A 263 39.24 12.26 0.18
N ASN A 264 39.92 12.20 -0.97
CA ASN A 264 41.28 12.75 -1.13
C ASN A 264 41.29 14.27 -1.09
N LYS A 265 40.34 14.93 -1.79
CA LYS A 265 40.24 16.39 -1.82
C LYS A 265 40.06 16.99 -0.41
N TYR A 266 39.18 16.38 0.38
CA TYR A 266 38.89 16.85 1.73
C TYR A 266 39.76 16.14 2.82
N LYS A 267 40.70 15.29 2.42
CA LYS A 267 41.61 14.54 3.32
C LYS A 267 40.88 13.73 4.39
N LEU A 268 39.78 13.07 3.99
CA LEU A 268 38.89 12.33 4.88
C LEU A 268 39.42 10.93 5.14
N LYS A 269 39.24 10.45 6.36
CA LYS A 269 39.60 9.05 6.74
C LYS A 269 38.52 8.09 6.23
N THR A 270 38.90 7.14 5.41
CA THR A 270 38.01 6.12 4.86
C THR A 270 38.12 4.81 5.64
N ILE A 271 37.00 4.18 5.90
CA ILE A 271 36.85 2.85 6.46
C ILE A 271 36.36 1.93 5.35
N SER A 272 37.10 0.87 5.03
CA SER A 272 36.70 -0.15 4.05
C SER A 272 36.10 -1.35 4.78
N ILE A 273 34.94 -1.80 4.32
CA ILE A 273 34.19 -2.90 4.89
C ILE A 273 34.00 -3.96 3.81
N ASP A 274 34.64 -5.13 3.97
CA ASP A 274 34.60 -6.18 2.94
C ASP A 274 33.33 -7.02 2.93
N SER A 275 32.60 -7.05 4.06
CA SER A 275 31.36 -7.84 4.17
C SER A 275 30.42 -7.18 5.17
N PHE A 276 29.55 -6.32 4.65
CA PHE A 276 28.49 -5.70 5.41
C PHE A 276 27.22 -6.52 5.28
N ASN A 277 26.56 -6.80 6.41
CA ASN A 277 25.22 -7.35 6.46
C ASN A 277 24.46 -6.75 7.65
N LYS A 278 23.13 -6.91 7.69
CA LYS A 278 22.25 -6.31 8.71
C LYS A 278 22.61 -6.69 10.16
N LYS A 279 23.33 -7.81 10.36
CA LYS A 279 23.70 -8.35 11.68
C LYS A 279 25.09 -7.90 12.17
N LYS A 280 25.92 -7.40 11.27
CA LYS A 280 27.30 -7.03 11.59
C LYS A 280 27.33 -5.58 12.07
N LYS A 281 27.44 -5.38 13.39
CA LYS A 281 27.84 -4.08 13.94
C LYS A 281 29.26 -3.78 13.44
N ILE A 282 29.43 -2.61 12.87
CA ILE A 282 30.77 -2.11 12.49
C ILE A 282 31.35 -1.58 13.81
N ASP A 283 32.50 -2.11 14.22
CA ASP A 283 33.19 -1.68 15.42
C ASP A 283 33.22 -0.14 15.45
N ASP A 284 32.79 0.51 16.49
CA ASP A 284 32.75 1.97 16.71
C ASP A 284 31.83 2.82 15.81
N LEU A 285 31.16 2.25 14.78
CA LEU A 285 30.28 3.02 13.90
C LEU A 285 28.81 2.69 14.19
N ILE A 286 28.07 3.69 14.65
CA ILE A 286 26.62 3.58 14.88
C ILE A 286 25.92 4.19 13.67
N LEU A 287 25.43 3.33 12.77
CA LEU A 287 24.61 3.75 11.62
C LEU A 287 23.13 3.76 12.00
N SER A 288 22.41 4.74 11.52
CA SER A 288 20.95 4.76 11.59
C SER A 288 20.33 3.62 10.77
N ASP A 289 19.15 3.15 11.17
CA ASP A 289 18.41 2.11 10.43
C ASP A 289 18.15 2.52 8.98
N GLU A 290 17.99 3.81 8.70
CA GLU A 290 17.79 4.36 7.36
C GLU A 290 19.03 4.14 6.49
N ILE A 291 20.23 4.46 7.00
CA ILE A 291 21.49 4.24 6.27
C ILE A 291 21.75 2.75 6.06
N ILE A 292 21.51 1.92 7.08
CA ILE A 292 21.62 0.46 6.95
C ILE A 292 20.72 -0.06 5.84
N ASN A 293 19.47 0.39 5.81
CA ASN A 293 18.51 -0.02 4.78
C ASN A 293 18.91 0.48 3.38
N GLN A 294 19.44 1.69 3.26
CA GLN A 294 19.95 2.24 2.01
C GLN A 294 21.15 1.43 1.47
N ILE A 295 22.08 1.06 2.33
CA ILE A 295 23.23 0.21 1.94
C ILE A 295 22.75 -1.16 1.46
N ILE A 296 21.84 -1.82 2.21
CA ILE A 296 21.38 -3.18 1.91
C ILE A 296 20.54 -3.23 0.62
N ASN A 297 19.71 -2.21 0.39
CA ASN A 297 18.78 -2.18 -0.74
C ASN A 297 19.41 -1.57 -2.01
N THR A 298 20.67 -1.12 -1.96
CA THR A 298 21.33 -0.61 -3.17
C THR A 298 21.64 -1.72 -4.14
N ASP A 299 21.34 -1.47 -5.42
CA ASP A 299 21.72 -2.35 -6.55
C ASP A 299 22.81 -1.70 -7.43
N LYS A 300 23.20 -0.46 -7.11
CA LYS A 300 24.20 0.30 -7.86
C LYS A 300 25.56 0.21 -7.20
N ILE A 301 26.56 -0.15 -7.97
CA ILE A 301 27.96 -0.21 -7.57
C ILE A 301 28.64 1.13 -7.93
N ASN A 302 29.50 1.62 -7.04
CA ASN A 302 30.25 2.86 -7.16
C ASN A 302 29.41 4.16 -7.17
N GLU A 303 28.09 4.08 -6.87
CA GLU A 303 27.31 5.28 -6.62
C GLU A 303 27.70 5.85 -5.25
N VAL A 304 28.05 7.12 -5.20
CA VAL A 304 28.39 7.81 -3.96
C VAL A 304 27.10 8.37 -3.35
N LYS A 305 26.92 8.17 -2.05
CA LYS A 305 25.78 8.70 -1.30
C LYS A 305 26.26 9.44 -0.05
N LEU A 306 25.64 10.59 0.18
CA LEU A 306 25.78 11.40 1.38
C LEU A 306 24.48 11.33 2.17
N MET A 307 24.54 10.98 3.44
CA MET A 307 23.36 10.85 4.31
C MET A 307 23.62 11.44 5.70
N ASP A 308 22.58 12.04 6.26
CA ASP A 308 22.58 12.52 7.64
C ASP A 308 22.41 11.33 8.59
N ASN A 309 23.31 11.21 9.60
CA ASN A 309 23.28 10.21 10.66
C ASN A 309 22.94 10.83 12.03
N GLY A 310 22.40 12.02 12.07
CA GLY A 310 22.01 12.76 13.27
C GLY A 310 23.12 13.61 13.85
N ASN A 311 24.22 13.01 14.32
CA ASN A 311 25.35 13.72 14.90
C ASN A 311 26.51 13.94 13.90
N GLU A 312 26.41 13.41 12.70
CA GLU A 312 27.45 13.42 11.67
C GLU A 312 26.81 13.09 10.33
N TYR A 313 27.48 13.42 9.23
CA TYR A 313 27.09 12.95 7.90
C TYR A 313 27.95 11.74 7.52
N ILE A 314 27.35 10.84 6.78
CA ILE A 314 28.00 9.63 6.28
C ILE A 314 28.08 9.72 4.76
N LEU A 315 29.31 9.66 4.26
CA LEU A 315 29.58 9.48 2.83
C LEU A 315 29.98 8.04 2.60
N PHE A 316 29.31 7.34 1.71
CA PHE A 316 29.63 5.96 1.37
C PHE A 316 29.46 5.65 -0.11
N ASN A 317 30.16 4.61 -0.56
CA ASN A 317 29.88 3.97 -1.83
C ASN A 317 30.00 2.45 -1.70
N VAL A 318 29.14 1.74 -2.41
CA VAL A 318 29.21 0.28 -2.50
C VAL A 318 30.17 -0.12 -3.63
N ASN A 319 31.23 -0.86 -3.27
CA ASN A 319 32.26 -1.28 -4.22
C ASN A 319 31.90 -2.59 -4.92
N LYS A 320 31.26 -3.51 -4.17
CA LYS A 320 30.97 -4.86 -4.65
C LYS A 320 29.71 -5.40 -3.98
N ILE A 321 28.89 -6.06 -4.77
CA ILE A 321 27.73 -6.81 -4.29
C ILE A 321 27.94 -8.25 -4.75
N THR A 322 27.94 -9.18 -3.79
CA THR A 322 28.02 -10.62 -4.08
C THR A 322 26.91 -11.35 -3.37
N GLU A 323 26.33 -12.32 -4.03
CA GLU A 323 25.37 -13.25 -3.44
C GLU A 323 26.07 -14.59 -3.23
N THR A 324 26.28 -14.96 -1.99
CA THR A 324 26.95 -16.20 -1.64
C THR A 324 26.10 -17.01 -0.69
N LEU A 325 26.19 -18.34 -0.82
CA LEU A 325 25.62 -19.22 0.21
C LEU A 325 26.38 -18.97 1.53
N PRO A 326 25.66 -18.85 2.66
CA PRO A 326 26.31 -18.87 3.96
C PRO A 326 27.11 -20.15 4.19
N ASP A 327 27.99 -20.14 5.19
CA ASP A 327 28.67 -21.37 5.59
C ASP A 327 27.64 -22.39 6.07
N THR A 328 27.47 -23.47 5.28
CA THR A 328 26.47 -24.50 5.49
C THR A 328 26.74 -25.38 6.71
N GLU A 329 27.98 -25.35 7.24
CA GLU A 329 28.36 -26.18 8.41
C GLU A 329 28.07 -25.48 9.75
N THR A 330 27.75 -24.17 9.72
CA THR A 330 27.44 -23.45 10.94
C THR A 330 26.14 -23.94 11.58
N LYS A 331 26.14 -24.09 12.90
CA LYS A 331 24.95 -24.51 13.67
C LYS A 331 23.77 -23.56 13.47
N GLU A 332 24.05 -22.25 13.32
CA GLU A 332 23.01 -21.23 13.08
C GLU A 332 22.32 -21.46 11.73
N PHE A 333 23.09 -21.71 10.68
CA PHE A 333 22.55 -21.96 9.36
C PHE A 333 21.76 -23.28 9.31
N LYS A 334 22.30 -24.36 9.90
CA LYS A 334 21.61 -25.66 9.98
C LYS A 334 20.28 -25.54 10.73
N ASN A 335 20.23 -24.83 11.86
CA ASN A 335 19.00 -24.59 12.59
C ASN A 335 17.97 -23.80 11.75
N LYS A 336 18.39 -22.77 11.02
CA LYS A 336 17.53 -22.03 10.09
C LYS A 336 16.94 -22.95 9.00
N ILE A 337 17.74 -23.85 8.44
CA ILE A 337 17.27 -24.82 7.44
C ILE A 337 16.28 -25.80 8.05
N ILE A 338 16.55 -26.30 9.25
CA ILE A 338 15.62 -27.18 9.97
C ILE A 338 14.26 -26.51 10.18
N GLU A 339 14.25 -25.25 10.62
CA GLU A 339 13.00 -24.48 10.76
C GLU A 339 12.25 -24.33 9.43
N LEU A 340 12.97 -24.06 8.33
CA LEU A 340 12.35 -23.95 7.01
C LEU A 340 11.73 -25.27 6.56
N ILE A 341 12.42 -26.40 6.75
CA ILE A 341 11.92 -27.76 6.41
C ILE A 341 10.68 -28.07 7.26
N VAL A 342 10.71 -27.80 8.55
CA VAL A 342 9.56 -28.03 9.44
C VAL A 342 8.36 -27.18 9.03
N ASN A 343 8.58 -25.90 8.71
CA ASN A 343 7.51 -25.01 8.27
C ASN A 343 6.92 -25.43 6.91
N GLU A 344 7.76 -25.87 5.96
CA GLU A 344 7.31 -26.41 4.68
C GLU A 344 6.46 -27.69 4.89
N SER A 345 6.92 -28.60 5.75
CA SER A 345 6.19 -29.83 6.11
C SER A 345 4.83 -29.53 6.78
N LYS A 346 4.78 -28.53 7.69
CA LYS A 346 3.51 -28.07 8.29
C LYS A 346 2.54 -27.57 7.22
N PHE A 347 3.04 -26.75 6.31
CA PHE A 347 2.24 -26.21 5.22
C PHE A 347 1.69 -27.31 4.30
N GLU A 348 2.54 -28.23 3.87
CA GLU A 348 2.14 -29.36 3.04
C GLU A 348 1.10 -30.27 3.72
N THR A 349 1.31 -30.59 5.01
CA THR A 349 0.37 -31.38 5.80
C THR A 349 -0.99 -30.71 5.87
N ASN A 350 -1.02 -29.39 6.17
CA ASN A 350 -2.26 -28.65 6.23
C ASN A 350 -2.94 -28.55 4.85
N GLN A 351 -2.18 -28.33 3.78
CA GLN A 351 -2.73 -28.34 2.41
C GLN A 351 -3.37 -29.68 2.04
N LEU A 352 -2.69 -30.79 2.34
CA LEU A 352 -3.23 -32.13 2.07
C LEU A 352 -4.50 -32.38 2.87
N LEU A 353 -4.52 -31.97 4.14
CA LEU A 353 -5.70 -32.11 4.99
C LEU A 353 -6.88 -31.28 4.48
N LEU A 354 -6.63 -29.98 4.17
CA LEU A 354 -7.63 -29.08 3.58
C LEU A 354 -8.14 -29.61 2.24
N LYS A 355 -7.27 -30.18 1.40
CA LYS A 355 -7.67 -30.81 0.15
C LYS A 355 -8.65 -31.95 0.39
N LYS A 356 -8.37 -32.86 1.35
CA LYS A 356 -9.28 -33.94 1.73
C LYS A 356 -10.62 -33.44 2.26
N ILE A 357 -10.59 -32.39 3.09
CA ILE A 357 -11.79 -31.71 3.61
C ILE A 357 -12.63 -31.12 2.46
N ASN A 358 -12.02 -30.36 1.58
CA ASN A 358 -12.70 -29.68 0.47
C ASN A 358 -13.29 -30.69 -0.57
N THR A 359 -12.60 -31.79 -0.80
CA THR A 359 -13.10 -32.88 -1.66
C THR A 359 -14.10 -33.81 -0.95
N LYS A 360 -14.45 -33.53 0.31
CA LYS A 360 -15.35 -34.33 1.15
C LYS A 360 -14.87 -35.80 1.35
N SER A 361 -13.58 -36.02 1.15
CA SER A 361 -12.96 -37.32 1.40
C SER A 361 -12.49 -37.51 2.84
N PHE A 362 -12.51 -36.44 3.66
CA PHE A 362 -12.23 -36.50 5.09
C PHE A 362 -13.51 -36.68 5.89
N ASN A 363 -13.52 -37.67 6.78
CA ASN A 363 -14.68 -38.07 7.56
C ASN A 363 -14.34 -38.26 9.04
N ASN A 364 -15.34 -38.64 9.85
CA ASN A 364 -15.17 -38.83 11.30
C ASN A 364 -14.17 -39.96 11.66
N ASN A 365 -14.04 -40.98 10.84
CA ASN A 365 -13.06 -42.06 11.09
C ASN A 365 -11.63 -41.48 10.91
N ASP A 366 -11.42 -40.65 9.90
CA ASP A 366 -10.13 -39.99 9.68
C ASP A 366 -9.78 -39.08 10.86
N PHE A 367 -10.77 -38.30 11.38
CA PHE A 367 -10.59 -37.43 12.56
C PHE A 367 -10.20 -38.28 13.79
N VAL A 368 -10.90 -39.38 14.06
CA VAL A 368 -10.59 -40.25 15.19
C VAL A 368 -9.25 -40.97 14.99
N ASN A 369 -8.91 -41.41 13.79
CA ASN A 369 -7.63 -42.06 13.51
C ASN A 369 -6.46 -41.13 13.76
N LEU A 370 -6.53 -39.85 13.30
CA LEU A 370 -5.52 -38.84 13.60
C LEU A 370 -5.26 -38.69 15.10
N THR A 371 -6.32 -38.75 15.92
CA THR A 371 -6.16 -38.66 17.38
C THR A 371 -5.46 -39.86 17.98
N LYS A 372 -5.80 -41.06 17.51
CA LYS A 372 -5.21 -42.32 18.00
C LYS A 372 -3.75 -42.49 17.59
N GLU A 373 -3.44 -42.21 16.32
CA GLU A 373 -2.09 -42.37 15.75
C GLU A 373 -1.10 -41.42 16.41
N ASN A 374 -1.53 -40.18 16.78
CA ASN A 374 -0.67 -39.15 17.31
C ASN A 374 -0.85 -38.94 18.81
N ASN A 375 -1.64 -39.78 19.49
CA ASN A 375 -1.96 -39.61 20.91
C ASN A 375 -2.42 -38.20 21.28
N ILE A 376 -3.39 -37.69 20.51
CA ILE A 376 -3.95 -36.33 20.68
C ILE A 376 -5.31 -36.44 21.37
N LYS A 377 -5.56 -35.57 22.34
CA LYS A 377 -6.85 -35.47 23.02
C LYS A 377 -7.81 -34.59 22.23
N ILE A 378 -9.07 -35.05 22.08
CA ILE A 378 -10.13 -34.18 21.53
C ILE A 378 -10.58 -33.26 22.63
N GLU A 379 -10.56 -31.94 22.32
CA GLU A 379 -11.05 -30.90 23.19
C GLU A 379 -12.36 -30.33 22.67
N GLN A 380 -13.23 -29.88 23.55
CA GLN A 380 -14.49 -29.25 23.18
C GLN A 380 -14.43 -27.76 23.63
N LEU A 381 -14.85 -26.87 22.76
CA LEU A 381 -14.91 -25.44 23.01
C LEU A 381 -16.24 -24.87 22.50
N GLU A 382 -16.92 -24.07 23.33
CA GLU A 382 -18.07 -23.28 22.89
C GLU A 382 -17.60 -21.88 22.50
N VAL A 383 -17.68 -21.55 21.22
CA VAL A 383 -17.40 -20.20 20.70
C VAL A 383 -18.70 -19.41 20.76
N LYS A 384 -18.76 -18.41 21.66
CA LYS A 384 -20.01 -17.68 21.99
C LYS A 384 -20.27 -16.46 21.14
N ASN A 385 -19.23 -15.80 20.64
CA ASN A 385 -19.32 -14.56 19.90
C ASN A 385 -18.11 -14.37 19.02
N ILE A 386 -18.29 -13.84 17.82
CA ILE A 386 -17.19 -13.58 16.88
C ILE A 386 -16.20 -12.50 17.42
N LYS A 387 -16.61 -11.68 18.38
CA LYS A 387 -15.79 -10.60 18.95
C LYS A 387 -15.13 -10.96 20.28
N ASP A 388 -15.65 -11.94 21.01
CA ASP A 388 -15.27 -12.24 22.40
C ASP A 388 -14.56 -13.60 22.50
N ASN A 389 -13.71 -13.95 21.55
CA ASN A 389 -12.92 -15.16 21.64
C ASN A 389 -11.44 -14.83 21.83
N ASP A 390 -10.89 -15.22 22.96
CA ASP A 390 -9.48 -15.02 23.28
C ASP A 390 -8.57 -16.16 22.79
N PHE A 391 -9.12 -17.22 22.26
CA PHE A 391 -8.36 -18.40 21.84
C PHE A 391 -7.87 -18.32 20.38
N PHE A 392 -8.77 -18.08 19.43
CA PHE A 392 -8.43 -18.04 18.00
C PHE A 392 -8.04 -16.65 17.50
N ILE A 393 -7.29 -16.57 16.40
CA ILE A 393 -7.11 -15.35 15.64
C ILE A 393 -8.41 -14.96 14.92
N LYS A 394 -8.54 -13.69 14.55
CA LYS A 394 -9.76 -13.13 13.95
C LYS A 394 -10.18 -13.84 12.65
N GLU A 395 -9.21 -14.15 11.82
CA GLU A 395 -9.39 -14.84 10.53
C GLU A 395 -10.01 -16.23 10.74
N SER A 396 -9.47 -16.99 11.66
CA SER A 396 -9.96 -18.32 12.04
C SER A 396 -11.37 -18.28 12.63
N LEU A 397 -11.66 -17.26 13.46
CA LEU A 397 -13.01 -17.05 13.99
C LEU A 397 -14.03 -16.77 12.89
N ASN A 398 -13.68 -15.89 11.94
CA ASN A 398 -14.55 -15.61 10.80
C ASN A 398 -14.85 -16.87 10.00
N GLU A 399 -13.87 -17.75 9.82
CA GLU A 399 -14.04 -19.03 9.12
C GLU A 399 -14.96 -19.98 9.91
N ILE A 400 -14.70 -20.18 11.22
CA ILE A 400 -15.55 -21.00 12.09
C ILE A 400 -17.01 -20.52 12.05
N PHE A 401 -17.22 -19.18 12.04
CA PHE A 401 -18.56 -18.62 12.05
C PHE A 401 -19.34 -18.75 10.72
N VAL A 402 -18.67 -18.99 9.59
CA VAL A 402 -19.35 -19.25 8.32
C VAL A 402 -19.54 -20.74 8.03
N MET A 403 -18.81 -21.61 8.73
CA MET A 403 -18.91 -23.07 8.53
C MET A 403 -20.27 -23.61 8.96
N PRO A 404 -20.85 -24.54 8.19
CA PRO A 404 -22.05 -25.25 8.57
C PRO A 404 -21.75 -26.37 9.59
N ILE A 405 -22.81 -26.92 10.20
CA ILE A 405 -22.72 -28.05 11.09
C ILE A 405 -22.17 -29.31 10.34
N ASN A 406 -21.47 -30.20 11.04
CA ASN A 406 -20.84 -31.42 10.53
C ASN A 406 -19.73 -31.13 9.47
N HIS A 407 -19.09 -29.97 9.51
CA HIS A 407 -17.95 -29.63 8.64
C HIS A 407 -16.66 -29.53 9.43
N TYR A 408 -15.58 -29.81 8.74
CA TYR A 408 -14.21 -29.66 9.25
C TYR A 408 -13.55 -28.41 8.66
N THR A 409 -12.67 -27.79 9.44
CA THR A 409 -11.76 -26.73 8.98
C THR A 409 -10.50 -26.73 9.82
N ILE A 410 -9.46 -26.00 9.36
CA ILE A 410 -8.25 -25.74 10.15
C ILE A 410 -8.32 -24.32 10.64
N ALA A 411 -8.10 -24.11 11.93
CA ALA A 411 -8.06 -22.78 12.55
C ALA A 411 -6.78 -22.60 13.36
N THR A 412 -6.28 -21.38 13.38
CA THR A 412 -5.06 -21.01 14.10
C THR A 412 -5.43 -20.24 15.37
N ASN A 413 -4.80 -20.56 16.48
CA ASN A 413 -4.96 -19.82 17.72
C ASN A 413 -4.02 -18.60 17.80
N LYS A 414 -4.14 -17.80 18.88
CA LYS A 414 -3.28 -16.62 19.11
C LYS A 414 -1.81 -16.95 19.35
N ASN A 415 -1.48 -18.20 19.64
CA ASN A 415 -0.10 -18.69 19.82
C ASN A 415 0.48 -19.25 18.50
N ASN A 416 -0.19 -19.06 17.36
CA ASN A 416 0.18 -19.61 16.06
C ASN A 416 0.17 -21.16 15.99
N GLU A 417 -0.59 -21.81 16.85
CA GLU A 417 -0.82 -23.25 16.78
C GLU A 417 -2.04 -23.56 15.91
N ASN A 418 -1.97 -24.61 15.10
CA ASN A 418 -3.04 -25.03 14.22
C ASN A 418 -3.89 -26.12 14.84
N PHE A 419 -5.18 -25.98 14.70
CA PHE A 419 -6.18 -26.94 15.18
C PHE A 419 -7.06 -27.42 14.03
N LEU A 420 -7.28 -28.71 13.94
CA LEU A 420 -8.34 -29.26 13.12
C LEU A 420 -9.64 -29.21 13.93
N ILE A 421 -10.64 -28.55 13.37
CA ILE A 421 -11.90 -28.26 14.03
C ILE A 421 -13.03 -28.98 13.33
N PHE A 422 -13.92 -29.57 14.13
CA PHE A 422 -15.20 -30.12 13.71
C PHE A 422 -16.34 -29.29 14.29
N ILE A 423 -17.24 -28.79 13.47
CA ILE A 423 -18.43 -28.03 13.90
C ILE A 423 -19.49 -29.04 14.35
N LYS A 424 -19.61 -29.21 15.67
CA LYS A 424 -20.51 -30.21 16.27
C LYS A 424 -21.94 -29.73 16.37
N ASN A 425 -22.15 -28.49 16.77
CA ASN A 425 -23.48 -27.90 16.93
C ASN A 425 -23.45 -26.38 16.75
N ILE A 426 -24.56 -25.81 16.26
CA ILE A 426 -24.75 -24.36 16.08
C ILE A 426 -26.08 -23.97 16.76
N ASN A 427 -25.98 -23.29 17.88
CA ASN A 427 -27.12 -22.76 18.60
C ASN A 427 -27.39 -21.32 18.21
N LYS A 428 -28.47 -21.06 17.49
CA LYS A 428 -28.92 -19.72 17.13
C LYS A 428 -29.64 -19.09 18.32
N ILE A 429 -29.25 -17.86 18.65
CA ILE A 429 -29.89 -17.08 19.73
C ILE A 429 -31.12 -16.40 19.14
N PRO A 430 -32.30 -16.51 19.76
CA PRO A 430 -33.45 -15.79 19.28
C PRO A 430 -33.30 -14.28 19.53
N ILE A 431 -33.79 -13.47 18.60
CA ILE A 431 -33.90 -12.03 18.73
C ILE A 431 -35.33 -11.62 18.37
N ASN A 432 -35.91 -10.72 19.16
CA ASN A 432 -37.26 -10.17 18.96
C ASN A 432 -37.16 -8.65 18.69
N LYS A 433 -38.22 -8.06 18.13
CA LYS A 433 -38.25 -6.63 17.82
C LYS A 433 -38.15 -5.74 19.07
N ASN A 434 -38.50 -6.27 20.25
CA ASN A 434 -38.44 -5.55 21.52
C ASN A 434 -37.08 -5.69 22.24
N ASP A 435 -36.14 -6.46 21.71
CA ASP A 435 -34.83 -6.62 22.30
C ASP A 435 -34.00 -5.34 22.21
N LYS A 436 -33.25 -5.03 23.26
CA LYS A 436 -32.38 -3.83 23.32
C LYS A 436 -31.43 -3.72 22.15
N ASN A 437 -30.97 -4.85 21.63
CA ASN A 437 -30.04 -4.90 20.53
C ASN A 437 -30.70 -4.86 19.13
N TYR A 438 -32.04 -4.99 19.06
CA TYR A 438 -32.76 -5.05 17.79
C TYR A 438 -32.48 -3.84 16.90
N SER A 439 -32.62 -2.62 17.46
CA SER A 439 -32.35 -1.39 16.69
C SER A 439 -30.97 -1.33 16.09
N LYS A 440 -29.94 -1.75 16.85
CA LYS A 440 -28.55 -1.81 16.34
C LYS A 440 -28.45 -2.73 15.12
N PHE A 441 -28.96 -3.95 15.21
CA PHE A 441 -28.89 -4.91 14.10
C PHE A 441 -29.82 -4.55 12.94
N TYR A 442 -30.92 -3.84 13.21
CA TYR A 442 -31.77 -3.27 12.17
C TYR A 442 -31.01 -2.25 11.33
N PHE A 443 -30.29 -1.31 11.96
CA PHE A 443 -29.48 -0.32 11.26
C PHE A 443 -28.29 -0.97 10.54
N GLU A 444 -27.58 -1.90 11.18
CA GLU A 444 -26.47 -2.63 10.56
C GLU A 444 -26.92 -3.41 9.32
N THR A 445 -28.05 -4.10 9.41
CA THR A 445 -28.66 -4.80 8.27
C THR A 445 -29.00 -3.82 7.14
N GLY A 446 -29.57 -2.66 7.48
CA GLY A 446 -29.91 -1.62 6.52
C GLY A 446 -28.67 -1.06 5.81
N ILE A 447 -27.58 -0.83 6.53
CA ILE A 447 -26.30 -0.41 5.94
C ILE A 447 -25.78 -1.49 4.99
N ASN A 448 -25.78 -2.75 5.39
CA ASN A 448 -25.31 -3.86 4.56
C ASN A 448 -26.15 -4.01 3.27
N LEU A 449 -27.47 -3.87 3.37
CA LEU A 449 -28.34 -3.89 2.19
C LEU A 449 -28.04 -2.74 1.23
N LYS A 450 -27.88 -1.52 1.76
CA LYS A 450 -27.54 -0.35 0.94
C LYS A 450 -26.16 -0.53 0.28
N ASN A 451 -25.18 -1.02 1.01
CA ASN A 451 -23.84 -1.28 0.46
C ASN A 451 -23.89 -2.31 -0.68
N ASN A 452 -24.69 -3.37 -0.54
CA ASN A 452 -24.89 -4.36 -1.62
C ASN A 452 -25.55 -3.73 -2.86
N ILE A 453 -26.56 -2.87 -2.65
CA ILE A 453 -27.21 -2.14 -3.74
C ILE A 453 -26.19 -1.22 -4.43
N TYR A 454 -25.38 -0.48 -3.66
CA TYR A 454 -24.37 0.43 -4.22
C TYR A 454 -23.29 -0.34 -5.00
N SER A 455 -22.84 -1.49 -4.48
CA SER A 455 -21.90 -2.37 -5.20
C SER A 455 -22.50 -2.89 -6.51
N THR A 456 -23.77 -3.31 -6.49
CA THR A 456 -24.48 -3.73 -7.71
C THR A 456 -24.61 -2.58 -8.70
N TYR A 457 -24.88 -1.38 -8.23
CA TYR A 457 -24.95 -0.18 -9.04
C TYR A 457 -23.60 0.20 -9.65
N ASP A 458 -22.52 0.06 -8.88
CA ASP A 458 -21.16 0.26 -9.39
C ASP A 458 -20.84 -0.70 -10.55
N HIS A 459 -21.18 -1.99 -10.40
CA HIS A 459 -21.08 -2.95 -11.50
C HIS A 459 -21.91 -2.55 -12.72
N TYR A 460 -23.13 -2.06 -12.50
CA TYR A 460 -23.97 -1.54 -13.59
C TYR A 460 -23.30 -0.36 -14.31
N LEU A 461 -22.75 0.62 -13.58
CA LEU A 461 -22.05 1.77 -14.16
C LEU A 461 -20.82 1.35 -14.98
N ASN A 462 -20.02 0.41 -14.46
CA ASN A 462 -18.86 -0.12 -15.17
C ASN A 462 -19.22 -0.85 -16.46
N ASN A 463 -20.42 -1.41 -16.56
CA ASN A 463 -20.94 -2.02 -17.79
C ASN A 463 -21.58 -0.99 -18.73
N LYS A 464 -22.24 0.04 -18.18
CA LYS A 464 -22.90 1.11 -18.93
C LYS A 464 -21.90 2.00 -19.66
N TYR A 465 -20.79 2.33 -19.01
CA TYR A 465 -19.76 3.23 -19.50
C TYR A 465 -18.54 2.48 -19.99
N LYS A 466 -18.07 2.77 -21.20
CA LYS A 466 -16.82 2.21 -21.73
C LYS A 466 -15.63 2.95 -21.14
N ILE A 467 -14.91 2.29 -20.24
CA ILE A 467 -13.71 2.83 -19.61
C ILE A 467 -12.48 2.32 -20.34
N SER A 468 -11.56 3.21 -20.67
CA SER A 468 -10.24 2.87 -21.23
C SER A 468 -9.14 3.66 -20.49
N MET A 469 -8.11 2.97 -20.05
CA MET A 469 -6.96 3.54 -19.35
C MET A 469 -5.78 3.65 -20.28
N ASN A 470 -4.97 4.71 -20.11
CA ASN A 470 -3.73 4.90 -20.85
C ASN A 470 -2.54 4.51 -19.94
N GLN A 471 -2.13 3.25 -20.03
CA GLN A 471 -1.05 2.72 -19.20
C GLN A 471 0.26 3.50 -19.38
N GLN A 472 0.61 3.91 -20.59
CA GLN A 472 1.83 4.68 -20.86
C GLN A 472 1.82 6.03 -20.11
N THR A 473 0.66 6.67 -19.99
CA THR A 473 0.54 7.92 -19.23
C THR A 473 0.63 7.67 -17.72
N ILE A 474 0.04 6.58 -17.23
CA ILE A 474 0.14 6.18 -15.83
C ILE A 474 1.59 5.85 -15.46
N ASP A 475 2.31 5.12 -16.32
CA ASP A 475 3.72 4.78 -16.10
C ASP A 475 4.63 6.03 -16.10
N ARG A 476 4.32 7.04 -16.92
CA ARG A 476 5.02 8.34 -16.87
C ARG A 476 4.74 9.09 -15.56
N LEU A 477 3.50 9.05 -15.07
CA LEU A 477 3.16 9.64 -13.77
C LEU A 477 3.92 8.91 -12.63
N LYS A 478 4.03 7.58 -12.68
CA LYS A 478 4.84 6.83 -11.73
C LYS A 478 6.31 7.27 -11.73
N ASN A 479 6.88 7.44 -12.92
CA ASN A 479 8.28 7.88 -13.05
C ASN A 479 8.51 9.32 -12.59
N TYR A 480 7.47 10.17 -12.60
CA TYR A 480 7.55 11.53 -12.06
C TYR A 480 7.62 11.56 -10.53
N PHE A 481 7.01 10.57 -9.86
CA PHE A 481 6.97 10.48 -8.39
C PHE A 481 8.05 9.54 -7.80
N LYS A 482 8.83 8.85 -8.61
CA LYS A 482 10.01 8.09 -8.18
C LYS A 482 11.17 9.02 -7.87
#